data_d121e44f12225a81a3ca61f45a3344f2
#
_entry.id   d121e44f12225a81a3ca61f45a3344f2
#
_cell.length_a   1.000
_cell.length_b   1.000
_cell.length_c   1.000
_cell.angle_alpha   90.00
_cell.angle_beta   90.00
_cell.angle_gamma   90.00
#
_symmetry.space_group_name_H-M   'P 1'
#
loop_
_entity.id
_entity.type
_entity.pdbx_description
1 polymer ?
#
loop_
_entity_poly.entity_id
_entity_poly.type
_entity_poly.pdbx_seq_one_letter_code
_entity_poly.pdbx_strand_id
1 'polypeptide(L)'
;MTSIYKCSQMSASHISQSNAVDKTPLNFLDDLITAQKVKQEPQELVLPTSNIHLTNDEKFKNEGIKILKNKQAAVMILAGGSATRLGAEVPKGAFQIGLEGFSCTYEVLINQCKKLFEPEIIIMLSSATESSIKFLEERDYFGYNKDKIHFVFQPEYPVISETKQLLLDEHQNIQTSPNGNGGFLKAISKLNLPGVEYIHVVFVDNPFVKILDPEMLGFASLNNFEVVNRVLQPKVGEKVGICGLRNIEAQQQAPLCSEKITAANLLKKPCPAVFEYSEIDIQKIKPEEQYANIGNHLFRTSFLKPLIDLQESTGTYITPYHLAHKKIPYFDAEQQKMVTPAELNAYKVEHFIFDYFHFCSVQQFGLFVCSRDEFCPIKEPKDIDEVKRLWK
;
A
#
# COMPACT_ATOMS: atom_id res chain seq x y z
N MET A 1 16.28 32.47 2.73
CA MET A 1 17.31 31.59 2.13
C MET A 1 16.85 30.17 2.34
N THR A 2 16.28 29.60 1.34
CA THR A 2 15.57 28.32 1.37
C THR A 2 16.60 27.21 1.14
N SER A 3 16.82 26.38 2.14
CA SER A 3 17.72 25.22 2.04
C SER A 3 17.05 24.16 1.20
N ILE A 4 17.45 24.06 -0.04
CA ILE A 4 17.15 22.94 -0.95
C ILE A 4 18.05 21.79 -0.49
N TYR A 5 17.48 20.80 0.19
CA TYR A 5 18.16 19.53 0.40
C TYR A 5 18.29 18.79 -0.93
N LYS A 6 19.43 18.97 -1.57
CA LYS A 6 19.85 18.17 -2.71
C LYS A 6 20.07 16.74 -2.20
N CYS A 7 19.38 15.79 -2.79
CA CYS A 7 19.50 14.34 -2.58
C CYS A 7 20.85 13.75 -3.06
N SER A 8 21.92 14.53 -3.16
CA SER A 8 23.19 14.12 -3.76
C SER A 8 24.24 13.62 -2.77
N GLN A 9 23.91 13.41 -1.47
CA GLN A 9 24.85 12.86 -0.49
C GLN A 9 24.13 12.12 0.65
N MET A 10 23.30 11.12 0.36
CA MET A 10 22.97 10.12 1.38
C MET A 10 23.90 8.93 1.21
N SER A 11 25.08 9.00 1.81
CA SER A 11 25.91 7.82 2.02
C SER A 11 25.27 6.92 3.07
N ALA A 12 25.49 5.62 2.97
CA ALA A 12 24.98 4.60 3.91
C ALA A 12 25.24 4.89 5.41
N SER A 13 26.12 5.84 5.73
CA SER A 13 26.42 6.27 7.09
C SER A 13 25.34 7.12 7.77
N HIS A 14 24.31 7.59 7.08
CA HIS A 14 23.21 8.37 7.66
C HIS A 14 22.01 7.54 8.10
N ILE A 15 22.03 6.22 7.81
CA ILE A 15 20.96 5.27 8.21
C ILE A 15 21.14 4.82 9.67
N SER A 16 22.30 5.04 10.28
CA SER A 16 22.62 4.60 11.64
C SER A 16 22.13 5.53 12.77
N GLN A 17 21.42 6.62 12.49
CA GLN A 17 20.77 7.41 13.53
C GLN A 17 19.43 6.78 13.92
N SER A 18 19.49 5.85 14.85
CA SER A 18 18.48 5.41 15.82
C SER A 18 17.05 5.97 15.54
N ASN A 19 16.33 5.42 14.58
CA ASN A 19 14.90 5.39 14.70
C ASN A 19 14.61 4.47 15.88
N ALA A 20 14.28 5.02 17.04
CA ALA A 20 13.82 4.22 18.16
C ALA A 20 12.69 3.33 17.65
N VAL A 21 12.86 2.00 17.76
CA VAL A 21 11.86 1.04 17.28
C VAL A 21 10.57 1.33 18.03
N ASP A 22 9.50 1.62 17.28
CA ASP A 22 8.20 1.89 17.88
C ASP A 22 7.62 0.63 18.52
N LYS A 23 7.59 0.58 19.86
CA LYS A 23 7.10 -0.54 20.65
C LYS A 23 5.62 -0.42 21.02
N THR A 24 4.92 0.59 20.53
CA THR A 24 3.50 0.83 20.82
C THR A 24 2.63 -0.43 20.62
N PRO A 25 2.82 -1.25 19.56
CA PRO A 25 2.02 -2.45 19.36
C PRO A 25 2.09 -3.47 20.49
N LEU A 26 3.18 -3.52 21.27
CA LEU A 26 3.29 -4.42 22.43
C LEU A 26 2.21 -4.17 23.49
N ASN A 27 1.82 -2.91 23.67
CA ASN A 27 0.85 -2.52 24.68
C ASN A 27 -0.57 -3.01 24.37
N PHE A 28 -0.85 -3.30 23.11
CA PHE A 28 -2.18 -3.66 22.60
C PHE A 28 -2.27 -5.07 22.03
N LEU A 29 -1.23 -5.89 22.18
CA LEU A 29 -1.15 -7.19 21.49
C LEU A 29 -2.34 -8.13 21.83
N ASP A 30 -2.75 -8.23 23.10
CA ASP A 30 -3.87 -9.08 23.50
C ASP A 30 -5.21 -8.60 22.91
N ASP A 31 -5.41 -7.29 22.92
CA ASP A 31 -6.61 -6.68 22.36
C ASP A 31 -6.67 -6.92 20.85
N LEU A 32 -5.51 -6.81 20.16
CA LEU A 32 -5.40 -7.08 18.73
C LEU A 32 -5.66 -8.56 18.40
N ILE A 33 -5.08 -9.49 19.18
CA ILE A 33 -5.33 -10.93 19.01
C ILE A 33 -6.82 -11.26 19.22
N THR A 34 -7.45 -10.62 20.21
CA THR A 34 -8.87 -10.82 20.50
C THR A 34 -9.75 -10.25 19.40
N ALA A 35 -9.45 -9.04 18.93
CA ALA A 35 -10.19 -8.37 17.87
C ALA A 35 -10.16 -9.14 16.55
N GLN A 36 -9.03 -9.76 16.18
CA GLN A 36 -8.91 -10.57 14.97
C GLN A 36 -9.76 -11.85 14.97
N LYS A 37 -10.17 -12.35 16.14
CA LYS A 37 -11.02 -13.55 16.24
C LYS A 37 -12.49 -13.26 15.97
N VAL A 38 -12.90 -11.99 16.01
CA VAL A 38 -14.28 -11.57 15.79
C VAL A 38 -14.51 -11.41 14.29
N LYS A 39 -15.25 -12.35 13.68
CA LYS A 39 -15.71 -12.17 12.30
C LYS A 39 -16.75 -11.05 12.28
N GLN A 40 -16.52 -10.07 11.41
CA GLN A 40 -17.47 -9.00 11.19
C GLN A 40 -18.47 -9.44 10.12
N GLU A 41 -19.76 -9.29 10.38
CA GLU A 41 -20.75 -9.41 9.31
C GLU A 41 -20.68 -8.12 8.47
N PRO A 42 -20.46 -8.22 7.14
CA PRO A 42 -20.50 -7.05 6.30
C PRO A 42 -21.93 -6.52 6.31
N GLN A 43 -22.10 -5.30 6.77
CA GLN A 43 -23.35 -4.59 6.54
C GLN A 43 -23.41 -4.26 5.05
N GLU A 44 -24.62 -4.17 4.53
CA GLU A 44 -24.96 -4.01 3.12
C GLU A 44 -23.93 -3.18 2.31
N LEU A 45 -23.28 -3.83 1.37
CA LEU A 45 -22.13 -3.32 0.59
C LEU A 45 -22.56 -2.35 -0.52
N VAL A 46 -23.70 -1.69 -0.39
CA VAL A 46 -24.25 -0.84 -1.44
C VAL A 46 -23.59 0.53 -1.42
N LEU A 47 -22.62 0.72 -2.30
CA LEU A 47 -22.23 2.07 -2.72
C LEU A 47 -23.28 2.65 -3.67
N PRO A 48 -23.53 3.97 -3.65
CA PRO A 48 -24.38 4.61 -4.66
C PRO A 48 -23.88 4.26 -6.06
N THR A 49 -24.79 3.87 -6.96
CA THR A 49 -24.43 3.54 -8.35
C THR A 49 -23.73 4.69 -9.08
N SER A 50 -24.00 5.93 -8.69
CA SER A 50 -23.30 7.13 -9.17
C SER A 50 -21.80 7.15 -8.87
N ASN A 51 -21.38 6.40 -7.87
CA ASN A 51 -19.97 6.33 -7.46
C ASN A 51 -19.22 5.16 -8.11
N ILE A 52 -19.88 4.42 -9.00
CA ILE A 52 -19.29 3.27 -9.69
C ILE A 52 -19.17 3.61 -11.18
N HIS A 53 -17.94 3.54 -11.70
CA HIS A 53 -17.66 3.77 -13.12
C HIS A 53 -17.23 2.48 -13.81
N LEU A 54 -17.83 2.20 -14.98
CA LEU A 54 -17.65 0.96 -15.73
C LEU A 54 -16.75 1.10 -16.96
N THR A 55 -16.08 2.22 -17.16
CA THR A 55 -15.17 2.52 -18.28
C THR A 55 -15.79 3.15 -19.56
N ASN A 56 -14.92 3.76 -20.38
CA ASN A 56 -15.19 4.38 -21.69
C ASN A 56 -16.00 5.69 -21.68
N ASP A 57 -15.60 6.63 -20.81
CA ASP A 57 -16.13 8.00 -20.85
C ASP A 57 -15.05 8.99 -21.35
N GLU A 58 -15.23 9.48 -22.58
CA GLU A 58 -14.31 10.44 -23.21
C GLU A 58 -14.24 11.79 -22.45
N LYS A 59 -15.29 12.19 -21.73
CA LYS A 59 -15.27 13.40 -20.91
C LYS A 59 -14.30 13.24 -19.74
N PHE A 60 -14.34 12.10 -19.06
CA PHE A 60 -13.39 11.79 -17.99
C PHE A 60 -11.96 11.69 -18.53
N LYS A 61 -11.76 10.98 -19.62
CA LYS A 61 -10.45 10.84 -20.26
C LYS A 61 -9.84 12.19 -20.65
N ASN A 62 -10.62 13.08 -21.25
CA ASN A 62 -10.15 14.41 -21.63
C ASN A 62 -9.78 15.26 -20.41
N GLU A 63 -10.54 15.19 -19.33
CA GLU A 63 -10.20 15.88 -18.08
C GLU A 63 -8.91 15.33 -17.48
N GLY A 64 -8.76 14.01 -17.40
CA GLY A 64 -7.53 13.41 -16.89
C GLY A 64 -6.28 13.74 -17.72
N ILE A 65 -6.42 13.86 -19.05
CA ILE A 65 -5.32 14.32 -19.92
C ILE A 65 -4.90 15.76 -19.55
N LYS A 66 -5.84 16.65 -19.20
CA LYS A 66 -5.50 18.01 -18.74
C LYS A 66 -4.73 17.97 -17.41
N ILE A 67 -5.18 17.15 -16.45
CA ILE A 67 -4.51 16.94 -15.16
C ILE A 67 -3.06 16.49 -15.37
N LEU A 68 -2.84 15.51 -16.26
CA LEU A 68 -1.51 15.01 -16.58
C LEU A 68 -0.64 16.08 -17.27
N LYS A 69 -1.16 16.81 -18.23
CA LYS A 69 -0.44 17.90 -18.92
C LYS A 69 -0.04 19.01 -17.94
N ASN A 70 -0.88 19.30 -16.96
CA ASN A 70 -0.60 20.29 -15.91
C ASN A 70 0.31 19.76 -14.81
N LYS A 71 0.76 18.49 -14.89
CA LYS A 71 1.60 17.83 -13.87
C LYS A 71 0.99 17.80 -12.47
N GLN A 72 -0.35 17.68 -12.42
CA GLN A 72 -1.11 17.65 -11.16
C GLN A 72 -1.24 16.25 -10.57
N ALA A 73 -0.62 15.24 -11.18
CA ALA A 73 -0.66 13.87 -10.69
C ALA A 73 0.73 13.26 -10.53
N ALA A 74 0.94 12.51 -9.47
CA ALA A 74 2.13 11.70 -9.20
C ALA A 74 1.74 10.23 -9.07
N VAL A 75 2.67 9.32 -9.34
CA VAL A 75 2.50 7.90 -9.05
C VAL A 75 3.36 7.48 -7.86
N MET A 76 2.80 6.68 -6.98
CA MET A 76 3.53 6.03 -5.90
C MET A 76 3.54 4.53 -6.12
N ILE A 77 4.72 3.96 -6.28
CA ILE A 77 4.95 2.53 -6.47
C ILE A 77 5.34 1.92 -5.13
N LEU A 78 4.50 1.02 -4.60
CA LEU A 78 4.78 0.30 -3.37
C LEU A 78 5.70 -0.89 -3.68
N ALA A 79 6.98 -0.76 -3.33
CA ALA A 79 8.05 -1.69 -3.70
C ALA A 79 8.83 -2.25 -2.49
N GLY A 80 8.21 -2.26 -1.30
CA GLY A 80 8.84 -2.78 -0.07
C GLY A 80 8.93 -4.30 0.02
N GLY A 81 8.44 -5.05 -0.96
CA GLY A 81 8.46 -6.52 -0.97
C GLY A 81 9.66 -7.11 -1.69
N SER A 82 10.26 -8.19 -1.14
CA SER A 82 11.31 -8.99 -1.77
C SER A 82 10.74 -10.15 -2.61
N ALA A 83 11.57 -10.68 -3.51
CA ALA A 83 11.22 -11.80 -4.40
C ALA A 83 11.52 -13.19 -3.80
N THR A 84 11.58 -13.33 -2.48
CA THR A 84 11.93 -14.58 -1.80
C THR A 84 11.02 -15.75 -2.18
N ARG A 85 9.70 -15.51 -2.34
CA ARG A 85 8.76 -16.54 -2.82
C ARG A 85 8.99 -16.93 -4.27
N LEU A 86 9.71 -16.10 -5.05
CA LEU A 86 10.12 -16.38 -6.43
C LEU A 86 11.48 -17.07 -6.49
N GLY A 87 12.06 -17.41 -5.33
CA GLY A 87 13.37 -18.08 -5.24
C GLY A 87 14.55 -17.14 -5.43
N ALA A 88 14.38 -15.82 -5.27
CA ALA A 88 15.45 -14.84 -5.44
C ALA A 88 15.54 -13.85 -4.27
N GLU A 89 16.76 -13.48 -3.90
CA GLU A 89 17.05 -12.49 -2.85
C GLU A 89 17.23 -11.09 -3.44
N VAL A 90 16.24 -10.65 -4.23
CA VAL A 90 16.22 -9.33 -4.85
C VAL A 90 14.89 -8.64 -4.58
N PRO A 91 14.82 -7.29 -4.68
CA PRO A 91 13.54 -6.58 -4.65
C PRO A 91 12.59 -7.07 -5.74
N LYS A 92 11.29 -7.17 -5.44
CA LYS A 92 10.29 -7.66 -6.40
C LYS A 92 10.29 -6.88 -7.72
N GLY A 93 10.41 -5.55 -7.63
CA GLY A 93 10.45 -4.70 -8.83
C GLY A 93 11.66 -4.93 -9.73
N ALA A 94 12.77 -5.41 -9.16
CA ALA A 94 14.02 -5.74 -9.84
C ALA A 94 14.08 -7.19 -10.36
N PHE A 95 13.13 -8.05 -9.94
CA PHE A 95 13.10 -9.45 -10.35
C PHE A 95 12.88 -9.57 -11.87
N GLN A 96 13.71 -10.39 -12.51
CA GLN A 96 13.66 -10.60 -13.97
C GLN A 96 12.47 -11.50 -14.33
N ILE A 97 11.47 -10.91 -14.94
CA ILE A 97 10.24 -11.60 -15.34
C ILE A 97 10.29 -12.15 -16.77
N GLY A 98 11.27 -11.70 -17.56
CA GLY A 98 11.51 -12.18 -18.93
C GLY A 98 10.34 -11.89 -19.88
N LEU A 99 9.78 -10.67 -19.80
CA LEU A 99 8.80 -10.18 -20.76
C LEU A 99 9.48 -9.66 -22.02
N GLU A 100 8.80 -9.79 -23.16
CA GLU A 100 9.30 -9.22 -24.40
C GLU A 100 9.41 -7.69 -24.27
N GLY A 101 10.61 -7.17 -24.50
CA GLY A 101 10.92 -5.75 -24.43
C GLY A 101 11.16 -5.18 -23.03
N PHE A 102 11.01 -5.98 -21.95
CA PHE A 102 11.20 -5.52 -20.57
C PHE A 102 11.91 -6.56 -19.70
N SER A 103 12.89 -6.13 -18.92
CA SER A 103 13.65 -7.02 -18.04
C SER A 103 12.94 -7.30 -16.71
N CYS A 104 12.25 -6.30 -16.16
CA CYS A 104 11.64 -6.37 -14.83
C CYS A 104 10.42 -5.45 -14.71
N THR A 105 9.69 -5.56 -13.60
CA THR A 105 8.48 -4.77 -13.39
C THR A 105 8.77 -3.27 -13.24
N TYR A 106 9.90 -2.87 -12.63
CA TYR A 106 10.27 -1.45 -12.58
C TYR A 106 10.37 -0.84 -13.98
N GLU A 107 10.99 -1.56 -14.92
CA GLU A 107 11.12 -1.08 -16.29
C GLU A 107 9.76 -0.90 -16.96
N VAL A 108 8.84 -1.84 -16.78
CA VAL A 108 7.46 -1.75 -17.29
C VAL A 108 6.77 -0.48 -16.74
N LEU A 109 6.79 -0.29 -15.43
CA LEU A 109 6.07 0.81 -14.79
C LEU A 109 6.68 2.18 -15.13
N ILE A 110 8.01 2.29 -15.12
CA ILE A 110 8.71 3.53 -15.47
C ILE A 110 8.46 3.89 -16.95
N ASN A 111 8.45 2.91 -17.86
CA ASN A 111 8.15 3.18 -19.27
C ASN A 111 6.70 3.62 -19.52
N GLN A 112 5.73 3.20 -18.68
CA GLN A 112 4.39 3.78 -18.72
C GLN A 112 4.43 5.28 -18.35
N CYS A 113 5.17 5.65 -17.31
CA CYS A 113 5.30 7.05 -16.87
C CYS A 113 5.92 7.95 -17.94
N LYS A 114 6.90 7.46 -18.73
CA LYS A 114 7.45 8.22 -19.86
C LYS A 114 6.39 8.65 -20.88
N LYS A 115 5.38 7.82 -21.10
CA LYS A 115 4.29 8.10 -22.05
C LYS A 115 3.23 9.05 -21.49
N LEU A 116 3.29 9.39 -20.20
CA LEU A 116 2.28 10.15 -19.45
C LEU A 116 2.77 11.55 -19.03
N PHE A 117 3.50 12.25 -19.89
CA PHE A 117 4.07 13.59 -19.63
C PHE A 117 5.08 13.63 -18.48
N GLU A 118 5.72 12.50 -18.17
CA GLU A 118 6.75 12.35 -17.12
C GLU A 118 6.31 12.89 -15.76
N PRO A 119 5.35 12.26 -15.08
CA PRO A 119 4.91 12.65 -13.75
C PRO A 119 6.03 12.43 -12.71
N GLU A 120 5.84 12.98 -11.49
CA GLU A 120 6.66 12.60 -10.34
C GLU A 120 6.42 11.13 -9.99
N ILE A 121 7.49 10.36 -9.77
CA ILE A 121 7.46 8.96 -9.35
C ILE A 121 7.96 8.87 -7.90
N ILE A 122 7.16 8.30 -7.02
CA ILE A 122 7.52 8.01 -5.63
C ILE A 122 7.68 6.49 -5.53
N ILE A 123 8.83 6.01 -5.09
CA ILE A 123 9.07 4.58 -4.88
C ILE A 123 9.20 4.33 -3.38
N MET A 124 8.21 3.63 -2.80
CA MET A 124 8.26 3.26 -1.39
C MET A 124 8.97 1.92 -1.22
N LEU A 125 10.07 1.96 -0.51
CA LEU A 125 10.94 0.83 -0.19
C LEU A 125 10.77 0.40 1.28
N SER A 126 11.31 -0.77 1.60
CA SER A 126 11.63 -1.22 2.95
C SER A 126 13.14 -1.34 3.10
N SER A 127 13.63 -1.58 4.31
CA SER A 127 15.05 -1.92 4.55
C SER A 127 15.50 -3.10 3.68
N ALA A 128 14.65 -4.12 3.52
CA ALA A 128 14.94 -5.31 2.71
C ALA A 128 15.00 -5.03 1.19
N THR A 129 14.55 -3.86 0.73
CA THR A 129 14.50 -3.52 -0.70
C THR A 129 15.30 -2.27 -1.07
N GLU A 130 16.12 -1.77 -0.16
CA GLU A 130 16.98 -0.59 -0.37
C GLU A 130 17.92 -0.76 -1.59
N SER A 131 18.34 -1.98 -1.90
CA SER A 131 19.12 -2.32 -3.09
C SER A 131 18.44 -1.95 -4.41
N SER A 132 17.12 -1.66 -4.40
CA SER A 132 16.40 -1.11 -5.56
C SER A 132 16.98 0.22 -6.04
N ILE A 133 17.50 1.05 -5.14
CA ILE A 133 18.10 2.35 -5.49
C ILE A 133 19.29 2.12 -6.42
N LYS A 134 20.24 1.32 -5.97
CA LYS A 134 21.43 0.96 -6.75
C LYS A 134 21.05 0.27 -8.06
N PHE A 135 20.06 -0.64 -8.02
CA PHE A 135 19.56 -1.33 -9.21
C PHE A 135 19.06 -0.36 -10.28
N LEU A 136 18.31 0.67 -9.87
CA LEU A 136 17.78 1.69 -10.78
C LEU A 136 18.87 2.65 -11.27
N GLU A 137 19.81 3.05 -10.41
CA GLU A 137 20.96 3.88 -10.75
C GLU A 137 21.83 3.21 -11.82
N GLU A 138 22.18 1.93 -11.65
CA GLU A 138 23.00 1.15 -12.60
C GLU A 138 22.33 1.00 -13.97
N ARG A 139 21.02 1.24 -14.08
CA ARG A 139 20.23 1.20 -15.32
C ARG A 139 19.80 2.56 -15.81
N ASP A 140 20.44 3.61 -15.30
CA ASP A 140 20.11 5.00 -15.64
C ASP A 140 18.60 5.24 -15.56
N TYR A 141 17.96 4.70 -14.51
CA TYR A 141 16.52 4.79 -14.28
C TYR A 141 15.67 4.42 -15.50
N PHE A 142 16.17 3.51 -16.32
CA PHE A 142 15.58 3.16 -17.62
C PHE A 142 15.39 4.37 -18.53
N GLY A 143 16.24 5.40 -18.42
CA GLY A 143 16.17 6.66 -19.19
C GLY A 143 15.02 7.58 -18.73
N TYR A 144 14.56 7.48 -17.49
CA TYR A 144 13.65 8.46 -16.87
C TYR A 144 14.45 9.58 -16.20
N ASN A 145 13.85 10.78 -16.10
CA ASN A 145 14.51 11.87 -15.40
C ASN A 145 14.63 11.53 -13.89
N LYS A 146 15.87 11.30 -13.44
CA LYS A 146 16.16 10.94 -12.05
C LYS A 146 15.68 11.97 -11.01
N ASP A 147 15.62 13.26 -11.37
CA ASP A 147 15.21 14.34 -10.48
C ASP A 147 13.70 14.28 -10.17
N LYS A 148 12.95 13.45 -10.89
CA LYS A 148 11.52 13.17 -10.69
C LYS A 148 11.25 11.83 -10.01
N ILE A 149 12.29 11.13 -9.56
CA ILE A 149 12.15 9.88 -8.83
C ILE A 149 12.51 10.12 -7.36
N HIS A 150 11.55 9.88 -6.48
CA HIS A 150 11.68 10.08 -5.04
C HIS A 150 11.64 8.73 -4.33
N PHE A 151 12.70 8.41 -3.59
CA PHE A 151 12.71 7.23 -2.74
C PHE A 151 12.25 7.59 -1.34
N VAL A 152 11.31 6.82 -0.83
CA VAL A 152 10.82 6.91 0.55
C VAL A 152 10.82 5.53 1.18
N PHE A 153 10.98 5.49 2.51
CA PHE A 153 11.02 4.22 3.23
C PHE A 153 9.78 4.09 4.11
N GLN A 154 9.13 2.94 4.04
CA GLN A 154 8.10 2.60 5.00
C GLN A 154 8.72 2.37 6.38
N PRO A 155 8.05 2.81 7.46
CA PRO A 155 8.49 2.53 8.82
C PRO A 155 8.47 1.03 9.15
N GLU A 156 9.12 0.68 10.24
CA GLU A 156 9.22 -0.70 10.72
C GLU A 156 8.71 -0.83 12.15
N TYR A 157 8.15 -2.01 12.45
CA TYR A 157 7.78 -2.41 13.80
C TYR A 157 8.64 -3.58 14.27
N PRO A 158 8.81 -3.74 15.60
CA PRO A 158 9.46 -4.92 16.15
C PRO A 158 8.62 -6.16 15.87
N VAL A 159 9.30 -7.27 15.68
CA VAL A 159 8.67 -8.59 15.64
C VAL A 159 8.41 -9.04 17.07
N ILE A 160 7.18 -9.45 17.37
CA ILE A 160 6.72 -9.77 18.72
C ILE A 160 6.39 -11.26 18.79
N SER A 161 7.00 -11.98 19.74
CA SER A 161 6.67 -13.40 19.97
C SER A 161 5.25 -13.57 20.53
N GLU A 162 4.73 -14.81 20.49
CA GLU A 162 3.46 -15.17 21.16
C GLU A 162 3.50 -14.92 22.68
N THR A 163 4.70 -14.94 23.28
CA THR A 163 4.94 -14.64 24.70
C THR A 163 5.21 -13.16 24.97
N LYS A 164 4.94 -12.28 24.00
CA LYS A 164 5.10 -10.81 24.08
C LYS A 164 6.55 -10.34 24.27
N GLN A 165 7.49 -11.13 23.82
CA GLN A 165 8.91 -10.77 23.84
C GLN A 165 9.33 -10.25 22.46
N LEU A 166 10.26 -9.32 22.44
CA LEU A 166 10.88 -8.85 21.20
C LEU A 166 11.87 -9.93 20.72
N LEU A 167 11.72 -10.35 19.46
CA LEU A 167 12.67 -11.27 18.87
C LEU A 167 13.97 -10.56 18.48
N LEU A 168 15.07 -11.28 18.52
CA LEU A 168 16.39 -10.79 18.12
C LEU A 168 16.78 -11.38 16.76
N ASP A 169 17.50 -10.60 15.97
CA ASP A 169 18.13 -11.04 14.74
C ASP A 169 19.48 -11.76 14.99
N GLU A 170 20.15 -12.19 13.94
CA GLU A 170 21.46 -12.87 14.00
C GLU A 170 22.58 -12.00 14.59
N HIS A 171 22.40 -10.67 14.61
CA HIS A 171 23.32 -9.70 15.20
C HIS A 171 22.92 -9.30 16.63
N GLN A 172 21.91 -9.96 17.19
CA GLN A 172 21.33 -9.69 18.51
C GLN A 172 20.69 -8.30 18.64
N ASN A 173 20.31 -7.68 17.52
CA ASN A 173 19.47 -6.49 17.52
C ASN A 173 17.99 -6.89 17.58
N ILE A 174 17.12 -5.95 18.00
CA ILE A 174 15.67 -6.14 17.90
C ILE A 174 15.32 -6.38 16.44
N GLN A 175 14.73 -7.55 16.15
CA GLN A 175 14.27 -7.88 14.82
C GLN A 175 13.05 -7.04 14.45
N THR A 176 13.10 -6.40 13.28
CA THR A 176 12.02 -5.57 12.77
C THR A 176 11.39 -6.14 11.50
N SER A 177 10.23 -5.66 11.16
CA SER A 177 9.59 -5.91 9.89
C SER A 177 8.89 -4.65 9.39
N PRO A 178 8.78 -4.47 8.06
CA PRO A 178 8.03 -3.38 7.50
C PRO A 178 6.60 -3.33 8.02
N ASN A 179 6.11 -2.13 8.30
CA ASN A 179 4.79 -1.90 8.90
C ASN A 179 3.61 -1.99 7.92
N GLY A 180 3.80 -2.64 6.78
CA GLY A 180 2.76 -2.83 5.77
C GLY A 180 2.60 -1.64 4.81
N ASN A 181 1.70 -1.79 3.86
CA ASN A 181 1.47 -0.79 2.82
C ASN A 181 0.79 0.49 3.33
N GLY A 182 0.14 0.44 4.49
CA GLY A 182 -0.42 1.62 5.17
C GLY A 182 0.62 2.59 5.71
N GLY A 183 1.89 2.17 5.78
CA GLY A 183 3.01 3.07 6.08
C GLY A 183 3.22 4.18 5.04
N PHE A 184 2.51 4.14 3.90
CA PHE A 184 2.63 5.10 2.80
C PHE A 184 2.42 6.54 3.25
N LEU A 185 1.43 6.80 4.12
CA LEU A 185 1.11 8.15 4.58
C LEU A 185 2.30 8.78 5.32
N LYS A 186 2.92 8.02 6.21
CA LYS A 186 4.14 8.45 6.92
C LYS A 186 5.33 8.60 5.97
N ALA A 187 5.44 7.73 4.97
CA ALA A 187 6.52 7.78 4.00
C ALA A 187 6.47 9.06 3.14
N ILE A 188 5.26 9.50 2.74
CA ILE A 188 5.11 10.71 1.91
C ILE A 188 5.06 12.02 2.71
N SER A 189 4.89 11.99 4.03
CA SER A 189 4.71 13.20 4.84
C SER A 189 5.84 14.22 4.71
N LYS A 190 7.05 13.76 4.36
CA LYS A 190 8.23 14.60 4.19
C LYS A 190 8.45 15.07 2.74
N LEU A 191 7.64 14.61 1.79
CA LEU A 191 7.76 15.01 0.40
C LEU A 191 7.09 16.35 0.15
N ASN A 192 7.77 17.20 -0.60
CA ASN A 192 7.20 18.43 -1.12
C ASN A 192 7.02 18.28 -2.64
N LEU A 193 5.78 18.09 -3.06
CA LEU A 193 5.41 17.92 -4.47
C LEU A 193 4.46 19.06 -4.90
N PRO A 194 5.01 20.25 -5.17
CA PRO A 194 4.20 21.44 -5.46
C PRO A 194 3.36 21.22 -6.73
N GLY A 195 2.07 21.55 -6.65
CA GLY A 195 1.13 21.42 -7.76
C GLY A 195 0.53 20.02 -7.95
N VAL A 196 1.01 19.00 -7.24
CA VAL A 196 0.42 17.66 -7.29
C VAL A 196 -0.88 17.63 -6.47
N GLU A 197 -1.98 17.34 -7.14
CA GLU A 197 -3.33 17.24 -6.56
C GLU A 197 -3.77 15.79 -6.37
N TYR A 198 -3.17 14.85 -7.09
CA TYR A 198 -3.49 13.43 -7.05
C TYR A 198 -2.26 12.56 -6.89
N ILE A 199 -2.33 11.57 -6.01
CA ILE A 199 -1.33 10.50 -5.87
C ILE A 199 -1.99 9.18 -6.22
N HIS A 200 -1.51 8.54 -7.29
CA HIS A 200 -1.94 7.21 -7.71
C HIS A 200 -1.01 6.17 -7.09
N VAL A 201 -1.52 5.34 -6.19
CA VAL A 201 -0.75 4.32 -5.47
C VAL A 201 -0.98 2.96 -6.11
N VAL A 202 0.12 2.30 -6.51
CA VAL A 202 0.11 0.99 -7.17
C VAL A 202 1.14 0.05 -6.57
N PHE A 203 0.90 -1.25 -6.68
CA PHE A 203 1.86 -2.27 -6.24
C PHE A 203 2.82 -2.64 -7.36
N VAL A 204 4.09 -2.79 -7.03
CA VAL A 204 5.17 -3.13 -7.98
C VAL A 204 5.03 -4.53 -8.60
N ASP A 205 4.23 -5.40 -8.00
CA ASP A 205 4.13 -6.81 -8.44
C ASP A 205 3.11 -7.03 -9.57
N ASN A 206 2.35 -6.02 -9.97
CA ASN A 206 1.42 -6.12 -11.09
C ASN A 206 1.94 -5.38 -12.34
N PRO A 207 2.53 -6.04 -13.33
CA PRO A 207 3.03 -5.38 -14.54
C PRO A 207 1.93 -4.85 -15.47
N PHE A 208 0.68 -5.28 -15.30
CA PHE A 208 -0.47 -4.87 -16.12
C PHE A 208 -1.22 -3.66 -15.57
N VAL A 209 -0.79 -3.12 -14.43
CA VAL A 209 -1.43 -1.94 -13.85
C VAL A 209 -1.39 -0.76 -14.82
N LYS A 210 -2.51 -0.09 -15.02
CA LYS A 210 -2.54 1.17 -15.77
C LYS A 210 -2.20 2.33 -14.84
N ILE A 211 -0.99 2.84 -14.96
CA ILE A 211 -0.53 3.98 -14.16
C ILE A 211 -1.21 5.25 -14.65
N LEU A 212 -1.72 6.05 -13.70
CA LEU A 212 -2.30 7.38 -13.95
C LEU A 212 -3.28 7.37 -15.15
N ASP A 213 -4.16 6.36 -15.17
CA ASP A 213 -5.19 6.26 -16.22
C ASP A 213 -5.97 7.58 -16.32
N PRO A 214 -5.95 8.25 -17.48
CA PRO A 214 -6.62 9.53 -17.64
C PRO A 214 -8.12 9.48 -17.31
N GLU A 215 -8.78 8.37 -17.64
CA GLU A 215 -10.20 8.21 -17.36
C GLU A 215 -10.48 8.13 -15.86
N MET A 216 -9.65 7.42 -15.09
CA MET A 216 -9.75 7.35 -13.62
C MET A 216 -9.47 8.71 -12.96
N LEU A 217 -8.48 9.46 -13.47
CA LEU A 217 -8.16 10.81 -12.98
C LEU A 217 -9.33 11.77 -13.24
N GLY A 218 -9.91 11.76 -14.45
CA GLY A 218 -11.04 12.60 -14.78
C GLY A 218 -12.32 12.20 -14.03
N PHE A 219 -12.54 10.91 -13.81
CA PHE A 219 -13.63 10.41 -12.97
C PHE A 219 -13.51 10.96 -11.53
N ALA A 220 -12.31 10.93 -10.95
CA ALA A 220 -12.06 11.51 -9.63
C ALA A 220 -12.29 13.03 -9.62
N SER A 221 -11.79 13.74 -10.64
CA SER A 221 -11.83 15.19 -10.72
C SER A 221 -13.27 15.70 -10.87
N LEU A 222 -13.99 15.23 -11.88
CA LEU A 222 -15.31 15.74 -12.24
C LEU A 222 -16.41 15.36 -11.25
N ASN A 223 -16.23 14.30 -10.47
CA ASN A 223 -17.14 13.91 -9.39
C ASN A 223 -16.68 14.39 -8.00
N ASN A 224 -15.55 15.10 -7.94
CA ASN A 224 -14.95 15.61 -6.70
C ASN A 224 -14.68 14.50 -5.66
N PHE A 225 -14.26 13.31 -6.12
CA PHE A 225 -13.88 12.24 -5.21
C PHE A 225 -12.53 12.51 -4.52
N GLU A 226 -12.46 12.21 -3.24
CA GLU A 226 -11.23 12.23 -2.43
C GLU A 226 -10.41 10.97 -2.64
N VAL A 227 -11.12 9.84 -2.81
CA VAL A 227 -10.51 8.52 -3.03
C VAL A 227 -11.24 7.82 -4.17
N VAL A 228 -10.48 7.26 -5.10
CA VAL A 228 -11.01 6.31 -6.09
C VAL A 228 -10.24 5.00 -5.96
N ASN A 229 -10.95 3.92 -5.75
CA ASN A 229 -10.37 2.58 -5.72
C ASN A 229 -10.64 1.86 -7.05
N ARG A 230 -9.58 1.45 -7.73
CA ARG A 230 -9.69 0.61 -8.93
C ARG A 230 -9.95 -0.83 -8.51
N VAL A 231 -10.99 -1.41 -9.05
CA VAL A 231 -11.52 -2.70 -8.63
C VAL A 231 -11.88 -3.55 -9.85
N LEU A 232 -12.09 -4.85 -9.62
CA LEU A 232 -12.62 -5.75 -10.63
C LEU A 232 -13.63 -6.73 -10.00
N GLN A 233 -14.40 -7.41 -10.82
CA GLN A 233 -15.23 -8.52 -10.36
C GLN A 233 -14.35 -9.74 -10.07
N PRO A 234 -14.35 -10.29 -8.85
CA PRO A 234 -13.54 -11.45 -8.49
C PRO A 234 -14.00 -12.71 -9.20
N LYS A 235 -13.09 -13.65 -9.42
CA LYS A 235 -13.43 -15.01 -9.82
C LYS A 235 -14.04 -15.77 -8.63
N VAL A 236 -14.90 -16.72 -8.90
CA VAL A 236 -15.47 -17.58 -7.85
C VAL A 236 -14.34 -18.26 -7.06
N GLY A 237 -14.35 -18.08 -5.73
CA GLY A 237 -13.35 -18.64 -4.82
C GLY A 237 -12.00 -17.90 -4.79
N GLU A 238 -11.88 -16.76 -5.46
CA GLU A 238 -10.67 -15.94 -5.41
C GLU A 238 -10.50 -15.30 -4.02
N LYS A 239 -9.30 -15.47 -3.44
CA LYS A 239 -8.98 -14.91 -2.12
C LYS A 239 -8.47 -13.48 -2.27
N VAL A 240 -9.39 -12.53 -2.29
CA VAL A 240 -9.13 -11.08 -2.41
C VAL A 240 -9.98 -10.32 -1.41
N GLY A 241 -9.53 -9.13 -1.03
CA GLY A 241 -10.33 -8.22 -0.22
C GLY A 241 -11.49 -7.64 -1.04
N ILE A 242 -12.67 -7.51 -0.46
CA ILE A 242 -13.87 -6.98 -1.11
C ILE A 242 -14.17 -5.58 -0.59
N CYS A 243 -14.42 -4.65 -1.51
CA CYS A 243 -14.82 -3.30 -1.17
C CYS A 243 -16.27 -3.24 -0.69
N GLY A 244 -16.52 -2.38 0.29
CA GLY A 244 -17.85 -2.20 0.84
C GLY A 244 -17.97 -1.06 1.83
N LEU A 245 -19.04 -1.07 2.60
CA LEU A 245 -19.28 -0.10 3.68
C LEU A 245 -19.16 -0.76 5.05
N ARG A 246 -18.55 -0.06 5.98
CA ARG A 246 -18.42 -0.49 7.37
C ARG A 246 -19.05 0.55 8.30
N ASN A 247 -19.87 0.10 9.23
CA ASN A 247 -20.28 0.89 10.38
C ASN A 247 -19.28 0.63 11.52
N ILE A 248 -18.43 1.61 11.78
CA ILE A 248 -17.48 1.51 12.89
C ILE A 248 -18.16 2.07 14.13
N GLU A 249 -18.56 1.21 15.07
CA GLU A 249 -19.05 1.65 16.36
C GLU A 249 -17.90 2.10 17.26
N ALA A 250 -18.13 3.13 18.08
CA ALA A 250 -17.10 3.71 18.95
C ALA A 250 -16.45 2.68 19.90
N GLN A 251 -17.18 1.66 20.32
CA GLN A 251 -16.69 0.61 21.20
C GLN A 251 -15.78 -0.41 20.52
N GLN A 252 -15.87 -0.57 19.19
CA GLN A 252 -14.99 -1.45 18.40
C GLN A 252 -13.69 -0.77 17.99
N GLN A 253 -13.55 0.53 18.26
CA GLN A 253 -12.39 1.34 17.89
C GLN A 253 -11.33 1.42 18.99
N ALA A 254 -11.64 1.03 20.21
CA ALA A 254 -10.81 1.32 21.39
C ALA A 254 -9.39 0.76 21.36
N PRO A 255 -9.09 -0.41 20.79
CA PRO A 255 -7.69 -0.82 20.58
C PRO A 255 -7.12 -0.41 19.22
N LEU A 256 -7.95 0.09 18.28
CA LEU A 256 -7.59 0.27 16.88
C LEU A 256 -7.23 1.71 16.50
N CYS A 257 -7.69 2.69 17.30
CA CYS A 257 -7.40 4.11 17.09
C CYS A 257 -7.21 4.78 18.44
N SER A 258 -6.30 5.76 18.51
CA SER A 258 -6.14 6.52 19.75
C SER A 258 -7.43 7.26 20.10
N GLU A 259 -7.71 7.44 21.40
CA GLU A 259 -8.88 8.20 21.91
C GLU A 259 -8.99 9.60 21.27
N LYS A 260 -7.85 10.21 20.90
CA LYS A 260 -7.80 11.50 20.22
C LYS A 260 -8.42 11.48 18.81
N ILE A 261 -8.37 10.36 18.11
CA ILE A 261 -8.93 10.22 16.75
C ILE A 261 -10.44 10.08 16.83
N THR A 262 -10.93 9.33 17.79
CA THR A 262 -12.37 9.20 18.07
C THR A 262 -12.98 10.55 18.47
N ALA A 263 -12.25 11.35 19.25
CA ALA A 263 -12.68 12.69 19.67
C ALA A 263 -12.68 13.70 18.51
N ALA A 264 -11.86 13.49 17.47
CA ALA A 264 -11.79 14.40 16.32
C ALA A 264 -12.94 14.25 15.31
N ASN A 265 -13.87 13.30 15.50
CA ASN A 265 -15.01 13.00 14.60
C ASN A 265 -14.62 12.82 13.10
N LEU A 266 -13.39 12.42 12.85
CA LEU A 266 -12.87 12.28 11.48
C LEU A 266 -13.35 10.99 10.82
N LEU A 267 -13.64 9.95 11.58
CA LEU A 267 -14.19 8.69 11.05
C LEU A 267 -15.61 8.90 10.55
N LYS A 268 -15.86 8.51 9.31
CA LYS A 268 -17.19 8.62 8.68
C LYS A 268 -18.05 7.41 9.04
N LYS A 269 -19.38 7.59 9.03
CA LYS A 269 -20.32 6.52 9.35
C LYS A 269 -21.55 6.60 8.44
N PRO A 270 -21.84 5.58 7.61
CA PRO A 270 -20.94 4.49 7.25
C PRO A 270 -19.70 4.99 6.52
N CYS A 271 -18.65 4.20 6.48
CA CYS A 271 -17.42 4.53 5.77
C CYS A 271 -17.06 3.46 4.73
N PRO A 272 -16.41 3.85 3.62
CA PRO A 272 -15.81 2.89 2.70
C PRO A 272 -14.76 2.03 3.41
N ALA A 273 -14.71 0.75 3.06
CA ALA A 273 -13.78 -0.21 3.64
C ALA A 273 -13.42 -1.30 2.63
N VAL A 274 -12.35 -2.03 2.92
CA VAL A 274 -12.04 -3.31 2.31
C VAL A 274 -12.15 -4.37 3.38
N PHE A 275 -12.87 -5.44 3.08
CA PHE A 275 -13.00 -6.60 3.95
C PHE A 275 -12.10 -7.71 3.42
N GLU A 276 -11.16 -8.16 4.21
CA GLU A 276 -10.34 -9.31 3.85
C GLU A 276 -11.20 -10.58 3.82
N TYR A 277 -10.85 -11.52 2.93
CA TYR A 277 -11.59 -12.78 2.76
C TYR A 277 -11.69 -13.62 4.04
N SER A 278 -10.84 -13.37 5.02
CA SER A 278 -10.88 -13.99 6.35
C SER A 278 -11.87 -13.35 7.31
N GLU A 279 -12.29 -12.11 7.04
CA GLU A 279 -13.20 -11.33 7.90
C GLU A 279 -14.67 -11.55 7.53
N ILE A 280 -14.96 -11.93 6.29
CA ILE A 280 -16.32 -12.04 5.76
C ILE A 280 -16.62 -13.43 5.18
N ASP A 281 -17.91 -13.74 5.13
CA ASP A 281 -18.40 -14.86 4.34
C ASP A 281 -18.83 -14.35 2.95
N ILE A 282 -17.92 -14.45 1.99
CA ILE A 282 -18.13 -13.95 0.61
C ILE A 282 -19.36 -14.57 -0.07
N GLN A 283 -19.81 -15.77 0.37
CA GLN A 283 -20.99 -16.42 -0.21
C GLN A 283 -22.30 -15.70 0.13
N LYS A 284 -22.29 -14.86 1.15
CA LYS A 284 -23.45 -14.03 1.53
C LYS A 284 -23.61 -12.78 0.68
N ILE A 285 -22.62 -12.43 -0.15
CA ILE A 285 -22.62 -11.26 -1.01
C ILE A 285 -22.93 -11.69 -2.44
N LYS A 286 -23.89 -11.07 -3.09
CA LYS A 286 -24.22 -11.38 -4.48
C LYS A 286 -23.01 -11.14 -5.39
N PRO A 287 -22.71 -12.02 -6.36
CA PRO A 287 -21.54 -11.90 -7.22
C PRO A 287 -21.43 -10.55 -7.94
N GLU A 288 -22.55 -9.98 -8.37
CA GLU A 288 -22.63 -8.68 -9.06
C GLU A 288 -22.33 -7.47 -8.15
N GLU A 289 -22.39 -7.66 -6.84
CA GLU A 289 -22.09 -6.66 -5.82
C GLU A 289 -20.67 -6.80 -5.27
N GLN A 290 -19.90 -7.79 -5.73
CA GLN A 290 -18.55 -8.03 -5.30
C GLN A 290 -17.55 -7.22 -6.13
N TYR A 291 -16.82 -6.32 -5.49
CA TYR A 291 -15.75 -5.54 -6.09
C TYR A 291 -14.44 -5.83 -5.37
N ALA A 292 -13.56 -6.58 -6.04
CA ALA A 292 -12.27 -6.97 -5.50
C ALA A 292 -11.30 -5.78 -5.47
N ASN A 293 -10.72 -5.54 -4.31
CA ASN A 293 -9.62 -4.61 -4.14
C ASN A 293 -8.33 -5.20 -4.77
N ILE A 294 -7.77 -4.49 -5.73
CA ILE A 294 -6.58 -4.94 -6.48
C ILE A 294 -5.31 -4.14 -6.12
N GLY A 295 -5.35 -3.34 -5.06
CA GLY A 295 -4.20 -2.55 -4.64
C GLY A 295 -3.85 -1.41 -5.61
N ASN A 296 -4.86 -0.75 -6.14
CA ASN A 296 -4.72 0.35 -7.08
C ASN A 296 -5.64 1.50 -6.64
N HIS A 297 -5.04 2.54 -6.05
CA HIS A 297 -5.78 3.59 -5.34
C HIS A 297 -5.37 4.97 -5.82
N LEU A 298 -6.32 5.84 -6.09
CA LEU A 298 -6.09 7.25 -6.36
C LEU A 298 -6.57 8.08 -5.17
N PHE A 299 -5.67 8.85 -4.61
CA PHE A 299 -5.96 9.77 -3.51
C PHE A 299 -5.79 11.21 -3.95
N ARG A 300 -6.71 12.08 -3.53
CA ARG A 300 -6.53 13.52 -3.62
C ARG A 300 -5.60 14.01 -2.50
N THR A 301 -4.64 14.86 -2.80
CA THR A 301 -3.67 15.35 -1.80
C THR A 301 -4.33 16.18 -0.70
N SER A 302 -5.44 16.90 -1.03
CA SER A 302 -6.25 17.61 -0.04
C SER A 302 -6.91 16.70 0.99
N PHE A 303 -7.17 15.43 0.64
CA PHE A 303 -7.64 14.41 1.58
C PHE A 303 -6.50 13.88 2.47
N LEU A 304 -5.32 13.66 1.88
CA LEU A 304 -4.18 13.10 2.61
C LEU A 304 -3.56 14.08 3.61
N LYS A 305 -3.52 15.38 3.27
CA LYS A 305 -2.87 16.39 4.10
C LYS A 305 -3.39 16.47 5.54
N PRO A 306 -4.70 16.58 5.80
CA PRO A 306 -5.22 16.57 7.17
C PRO A 306 -4.90 15.29 7.94
N LEU A 307 -4.83 14.14 7.24
CA LEU A 307 -4.48 12.86 7.86
C LEU A 307 -3.00 12.79 8.24
N ILE A 308 -2.12 13.36 7.42
CA ILE A 308 -0.70 13.52 7.71
C ILE A 308 -0.54 14.41 8.96
N ASP A 309 -1.17 15.60 8.97
CA ASP A 309 -1.09 16.55 10.06
C ASP A 309 -1.59 15.92 11.38
N LEU A 310 -2.69 15.15 11.32
CA LEU A 310 -3.21 14.42 12.48
C LEU A 310 -2.22 13.36 12.98
N GLN A 311 -1.69 12.52 12.10
CA GLN A 311 -0.74 11.48 12.45
C GLN A 311 0.56 12.06 13.04
N GLU A 312 1.04 13.18 12.52
CA GLU A 312 2.20 13.87 13.04
C GLU A 312 1.93 14.52 14.42
N SER A 313 0.77 15.16 14.59
CA SER A 313 0.39 15.80 15.86
C SER A 313 0.14 14.80 16.98
N THR A 314 -0.37 13.61 16.66
CA THR A 314 -0.62 12.54 17.65
C THR A 314 0.63 11.72 17.93
N GLY A 315 1.60 11.70 17.01
CA GLY A 315 2.78 10.83 17.09
C GLY A 315 2.49 9.34 16.94
N THR A 316 1.26 8.97 16.58
CA THR A 316 0.82 7.57 16.42
C THR A 316 0.12 7.35 15.08
N TYR A 317 0.08 6.10 14.60
CA TYR A 317 -0.73 5.78 13.43
C TYR A 317 -2.22 5.98 13.73
N ILE A 318 -2.93 6.48 12.72
CA ILE A 318 -4.37 6.76 12.81
C ILE A 318 -5.22 5.61 12.26
N THR A 319 -4.58 4.60 11.70
CA THR A 319 -5.21 3.39 11.15
C THR A 319 -5.07 2.20 12.10
N PRO A 320 -5.94 1.19 11.99
CA PRO A 320 -5.85 -0.03 12.78
C PRO A 320 -4.50 -0.75 12.65
N TYR A 321 -4.13 -1.49 13.67
CA TYR A 321 -3.05 -2.47 13.62
C TYR A 321 -3.59 -3.82 13.17
N HIS A 322 -2.91 -4.45 12.21
CA HIS A 322 -3.21 -5.81 11.76
C HIS A 322 -2.06 -6.74 12.14
N LEU A 323 -2.38 -7.93 12.64
CA LEU A 323 -1.39 -8.91 13.04
C LEU A 323 -1.24 -10.01 11.98
N ALA A 324 -0.04 -10.24 11.51
CA ALA A 324 0.30 -11.37 10.66
C ALA A 324 1.09 -12.41 11.47
N HIS A 325 0.45 -13.52 11.86
CA HIS A 325 1.07 -14.63 12.58
C HIS A 325 1.96 -15.43 11.64
N LYS A 326 3.25 -15.57 11.95
CA LYS A 326 4.29 -16.11 11.06
C LYS A 326 5.26 -17.01 11.78
N LYS A 327 5.92 -17.90 11.02
CA LYS A 327 7.15 -18.60 11.46
C LYS A 327 8.33 -17.66 11.20
N ILE A 328 8.96 -17.18 12.25
CA ILE A 328 10.04 -16.21 12.16
C ILE A 328 11.26 -16.76 12.89
N PRO A 329 12.38 -17.01 12.17
CA PRO A 329 13.65 -17.35 12.80
C PRO A 329 14.09 -16.25 13.75
N TYR A 330 14.71 -16.61 14.87
CA TYR A 330 15.15 -15.67 15.87
C TYR A 330 16.46 -16.14 16.53
N PHE A 331 17.22 -15.22 17.08
CA PHE A 331 18.39 -15.53 17.87
C PHE A 331 17.96 -15.88 19.30
N ASP A 332 18.31 -17.10 19.74
CA ASP A 332 18.09 -17.57 21.10
C ASP A 332 19.30 -17.17 21.94
N ALA A 333 19.11 -16.24 22.87
CA ALA A 333 20.19 -15.74 23.73
C ALA A 333 20.73 -16.78 24.74
N GLU A 334 19.91 -17.76 25.11
CA GLU A 334 20.36 -18.84 26.01
C GLU A 334 21.20 -19.88 25.26
N GLN A 335 20.75 -20.26 24.05
CA GLN A 335 21.47 -21.24 23.22
C GLN A 335 22.56 -20.60 22.35
N GLN A 336 22.67 -19.26 22.30
CA GLN A 336 23.65 -18.49 21.51
C GLN A 336 23.65 -18.90 20.02
N LYS A 337 22.47 -19.12 19.45
CA LYS A 337 22.30 -19.51 18.03
C LYS A 337 20.99 -19.08 17.45
N MET A 338 20.94 -19.04 16.12
CA MET A 338 19.68 -18.88 15.40
C MET A 338 18.82 -20.12 15.52
N VAL A 339 17.54 -19.91 15.82
CA VAL A 339 16.51 -20.95 15.90
C VAL A 339 15.50 -20.72 14.78
N THR A 340 15.23 -21.76 13.99
CA THR A 340 14.13 -21.78 13.00
C THR A 340 12.95 -22.53 13.60
N PRO A 341 11.82 -21.88 13.88
CA PRO A 341 10.68 -22.51 14.54
C PRO A 341 9.96 -23.47 13.59
N ALA A 342 9.49 -24.60 14.13
CA ALA A 342 8.67 -25.57 13.38
C ALA A 342 7.24 -25.04 13.16
N GLU A 343 6.70 -24.27 14.10
CA GLU A 343 5.35 -23.72 14.08
C GLU A 343 5.36 -22.19 14.04
N LEU A 344 4.19 -21.57 13.89
CA LEU A 344 4.01 -20.14 14.00
C LEU A 344 4.41 -19.70 15.41
N ASN A 345 5.22 -18.65 15.54
CA ASN A 345 5.83 -18.27 16.81
C ASN A 345 5.81 -16.77 17.10
N ALA A 346 5.47 -15.96 16.10
CA ALA A 346 5.55 -14.51 16.26
C ALA A 346 4.59 -13.74 15.35
N TYR A 347 4.35 -12.51 15.72
CA TYR A 347 3.50 -11.57 15.01
C TYR A 347 4.33 -10.47 14.36
N LYS A 348 4.02 -10.21 13.08
CA LYS A 348 4.34 -8.95 12.40
C LYS A 348 3.14 -8.03 12.52
N VAL A 349 3.39 -6.76 12.77
CA VAL A 349 2.37 -5.75 12.89
C VAL A 349 2.37 -4.91 11.63
N GLU A 350 1.21 -4.74 11.00
CA GLU A 350 1.05 -4.07 9.73
C GLU A 350 -0.11 -3.07 9.78
N HIS A 351 -0.04 -2.05 8.92
CA HIS A 351 -1.16 -1.17 8.57
C HIS A 351 -1.51 -1.38 7.11
N PHE A 352 -2.78 -1.22 6.77
CA PHE A 352 -3.22 -1.32 5.39
C PHE A 352 -3.62 0.03 4.81
N ILE A 353 -3.26 0.27 3.56
CA ILE A 353 -3.56 1.52 2.86
C ILE A 353 -5.06 1.78 2.77
N PHE A 354 -5.87 0.75 2.64
CA PHE A 354 -7.31 0.89 2.53
C PHE A 354 -8.01 1.24 3.87
N ASP A 355 -7.31 1.17 5.00
CA ASP A 355 -7.86 1.65 6.28
C ASP A 355 -8.03 3.16 6.31
N TYR A 356 -7.30 3.90 5.46
CA TYR A 356 -7.51 5.33 5.30
C TYR A 356 -8.85 5.67 4.64
N PHE A 357 -9.49 4.72 3.97
CA PHE A 357 -10.83 4.91 3.40
C PHE A 357 -11.88 5.23 4.49
N HIS A 358 -11.65 4.81 5.73
CA HIS A 358 -12.53 5.10 6.87
C HIS A 358 -12.69 6.60 7.15
N PHE A 359 -11.77 7.43 6.67
CA PHE A 359 -11.81 8.88 6.81
C PHE A 359 -12.51 9.56 5.63
N CYS A 360 -12.80 8.83 4.55
CA CYS A 360 -13.51 9.31 3.39
C CYS A 360 -15.04 9.16 3.56
N SER A 361 -15.80 10.15 3.12
CA SER A 361 -17.26 10.00 3.08
C SER A 361 -17.68 9.11 1.91
N VAL A 362 -18.81 8.42 2.04
CA VAL A 362 -19.37 7.60 0.95
C VAL A 362 -19.58 8.41 -0.33
N GLN A 363 -19.98 9.68 -0.21
CA GLN A 363 -20.23 10.57 -1.35
C GLN A 363 -18.94 10.97 -2.08
N GLN A 364 -17.79 10.92 -1.40
CA GLN A 364 -16.49 11.30 -1.95
C GLN A 364 -15.59 10.09 -2.26
N PHE A 365 -16.17 8.90 -2.25
CA PHE A 365 -15.48 7.65 -2.57
C PHE A 365 -16.01 7.06 -3.87
N GLY A 366 -15.12 6.80 -4.82
CA GLY A 366 -15.46 6.20 -6.11
C GLY A 366 -14.88 4.81 -6.30
N LEU A 367 -15.60 3.94 -7.01
CA LEU A 367 -15.10 2.67 -7.55
C LEU A 367 -14.92 2.78 -9.06
N PHE A 368 -13.72 2.48 -9.53
CA PHE A 368 -13.42 2.42 -10.96
C PHE A 368 -13.24 0.95 -11.36
N VAL A 369 -14.24 0.38 -12.02
CA VAL A 369 -14.24 -1.04 -12.40
C VAL A 369 -13.38 -1.23 -13.64
N CYS A 370 -12.35 -2.05 -13.54
CA CYS A 370 -11.44 -2.33 -14.64
C CYS A 370 -11.62 -3.74 -15.21
N SER A 371 -11.01 -3.94 -16.37
CA SER A 371 -10.95 -5.25 -17.01
C SER A 371 -10.01 -6.21 -16.26
N ARG A 372 -10.28 -7.50 -16.35
CA ARG A 372 -9.51 -8.54 -15.69
C ARG A 372 -8.05 -8.63 -16.16
N ASP A 373 -7.79 -8.25 -17.39
CA ASP A 373 -6.45 -8.24 -18.01
C ASP A 373 -5.51 -7.16 -17.42
N GLU A 374 -6.03 -6.26 -16.59
CA GLU A 374 -5.22 -5.27 -15.89
C GLU A 374 -4.66 -5.78 -14.54
N PHE A 375 -4.97 -7.02 -14.15
CA PHE A 375 -4.57 -7.57 -12.86
C PHE A 375 -4.05 -9.00 -12.96
N CYS A 376 -2.73 -9.13 -12.97
CA CYS A 376 -2.01 -10.39 -12.88
C CYS A 376 -0.75 -10.21 -12.03
N PRO A 377 -0.88 -10.10 -10.69
CA PRO A 377 0.25 -9.86 -9.82
C PRO A 377 1.16 -11.08 -9.72
N ILE A 378 2.48 -10.85 -9.72
CA ILE A 378 3.50 -11.89 -9.59
C ILE A 378 3.77 -12.12 -8.10
N LYS A 379 3.24 -13.19 -7.54
CA LYS A 379 3.42 -13.58 -6.12
C LYS A 379 4.22 -14.86 -5.98
N GLU A 380 4.08 -15.78 -6.93
CA GLU A 380 4.68 -17.12 -6.96
C GLU A 380 5.23 -17.43 -8.35
N PRO A 381 6.15 -18.41 -8.52
CA PRO A 381 6.74 -18.74 -9.83
C PRO A 381 5.72 -19.06 -10.93
N LYS A 382 4.62 -19.71 -10.59
CA LYS A 382 3.53 -20.03 -11.54
C LYS A 382 2.88 -18.79 -12.17
N ASP A 383 2.89 -17.64 -11.47
CA ASP A 383 2.26 -16.40 -11.95
C ASP A 383 3.06 -15.82 -13.12
N ILE A 384 4.37 -16.12 -13.21
CA ILE A 384 5.25 -15.64 -14.29
C ILE A 384 4.80 -16.19 -15.64
N ASP A 385 4.41 -17.46 -15.70
CA ASP A 385 3.94 -18.08 -16.93
C ASP A 385 2.63 -17.47 -17.40
N GLU A 386 1.73 -17.18 -16.46
CA GLU A 386 0.46 -16.49 -16.75
C GLU A 386 0.70 -15.06 -17.25
N VAL A 387 1.61 -14.32 -16.60
CA VAL A 387 2.01 -12.98 -17.03
C VAL A 387 2.58 -13.00 -18.45
N LYS A 388 3.51 -13.95 -18.76
CA LYS A 388 4.06 -14.10 -20.11
C LYS A 388 3.01 -14.46 -21.15
N ARG A 389 2.05 -15.28 -20.78
CA ARG A 389 0.94 -15.67 -21.67
C ARG A 389 0.02 -14.49 -22.01
N LEU A 390 -0.22 -13.60 -21.04
CA LEU A 390 -1.06 -12.41 -21.22
C LEU A 390 -0.31 -11.24 -21.85
N TRP A 391 1.02 -11.24 -21.77
CA TRP A 391 1.88 -10.20 -22.35
C TRP A 391 2.04 -10.45 -23.86
N LYS A 392 1.27 -9.71 -24.67
CA LYS A 392 1.28 -9.79 -26.15
C LYS A 392 1.64 -8.45 -26.76
#